data_dd893e1114c3fde4c8d4dee7fb4172b5
#
_entry.id   dd893e1114c3fde4c8d4dee7fb4172b5
#
_cell.length_a   1.000
_cell.length_b   1.000
_cell.length_c   1.000
_cell.angle_alpha   90.00
_cell.angle_beta   90.00
_cell.angle_gamma   90.00
#
_symmetry.space_group_name_H-M   'P 1'
#
loop_
_entity.id
_entity.type
_entity.pdbx_description
1 polymer ?
#
loop_
_entity_poly.entity_id
_entity_poly.type
_entity_poly.pdbx_seq_one_letter_code
_entity_poly.pdbx_strand_id
1 'polypeptide(L)'
;MIIIGPHAKTGIGQHAMKYVKLFLPNGLYYQLGKELPETDNGLIFVIPTPDQIEYIKYAKTRVKNLACMTVCETETVHENYGLIMNEFKRVAVPSEFCKRVLSRQFPDNEFYVIHAHIPQPKEKPYIFYHIGNIMDQRKKFRDILQAFARLNEPNTRLVVKATCNQNVQIPFPRVEVTN
;
A
#
# COMPACT_ATOMS: atom_id res chain seq x y z
N MET A 1 16.94 15.62 1.41
CA MET A 1 16.72 14.23 0.95
C MET A 1 15.48 14.20 0.07
N ILE A 2 15.53 13.49 -1.04
CA ILE A 2 14.36 13.25 -1.91
C ILE A 2 13.99 11.78 -1.91
N ILE A 3 12.72 11.49 -2.23
CA ILE A 3 12.26 10.12 -2.48
C ILE A 3 11.83 10.01 -3.93
N ILE A 4 12.31 8.98 -4.60
CA ILE A 4 12.08 8.71 -6.01
C ILE A 4 11.34 7.38 -6.13
N GLY A 5 10.30 7.30 -6.92
CA GLY A 5 9.55 6.04 -7.06
C GLY A 5 8.56 6.03 -8.21
N PRO A 6 7.86 4.92 -8.42
CA PRO A 6 6.82 4.79 -9.44
C PRO A 6 5.69 5.80 -9.26
N HIS A 7 4.82 5.91 -10.26
CA HIS A 7 3.68 6.83 -10.17
C HIS A 7 2.87 6.64 -8.88
N ALA A 8 2.59 7.74 -8.16
CA ALA A 8 1.96 7.73 -6.82
C ALA A 8 0.60 7.00 -6.75
N LYS A 9 -0.08 6.78 -7.89
CA LYS A 9 -1.34 6.01 -7.95
C LYS A 9 -1.13 4.50 -8.06
N THR A 10 0.10 4.02 -8.30
CA THR A 10 0.40 2.58 -8.29
C THR A 10 0.57 2.06 -6.86
N GLY A 11 0.41 0.75 -6.64
CA GLY A 11 0.58 0.14 -5.32
C GLY A 11 1.97 0.42 -4.73
N ILE A 12 3.04 0.25 -5.53
CA ILE A 12 4.42 0.53 -5.10
C ILE A 12 4.64 2.03 -4.89
N GLY A 13 4.06 2.89 -5.73
CA GLY A 13 4.11 4.34 -5.55
C GLY A 13 3.43 4.80 -4.26
N GLN A 14 2.27 4.24 -3.93
CA GLN A 14 1.59 4.49 -2.65
C GLN A 14 2.43 4.00 -1.46
N HIS A 15 3.10 2.86 -1.63
CA HIS A 15 4.03 2.35 -0.62
C HIS A 15 5.19 3.33 -0.41
N ALA A 16 5.83 3.79 -1.48
CA ALA A 16 6.91 4.79 -1.43
C ALA A 16 6.45 6.10 -0.75
N MET A 17 5.23 6.55 -1.01
CA MET A 17 4.65 7.75 -0.36
C MET A 17 4.51 7.61 1.17
N LYS A 18 4.37 6.39 1.70
CA LYS A 18 4.35 6.18 3.15
C LYS A 18 5.71 6.49 3.77
N TYR A 19 6.79 6.21 3.07
CA TYR A 19 8.15 6.57 3.51
C TYR A 19 8.40 8.08 3.42
N VAL A 20 7.81 8.78 2.44
CA VAL A 20 7.85 10.26 2.43
C VAL A 20 7.27 10.81 3.72
N LYS A 21 6.11 10.33 4.13
CA LYS A 21 5.46 10.76 5.39
C LYS A 21 6.27 10.40 6.63
N LEU A 22 7.00 9.30 6.60
CA LEU A 22 7.78 8.82 7.74
C LEU A 22 9.10 9.58 7.90
N PHE A 23 9.85 9.72 6.82
CA PHE A 23 11.21 10.28 6.88
C PHE A 23 11.29 11.75 6.51
N LEU A 24 10.29 12.28 5.81
CA LEU A 24 10.28 13.61 5.25
C LEU A 24 8.88 14.20 5.31
N PRO A 25 8.43 14.71 6.46
CA PRO A 25 7.09 15.32 6.57
C PRO A 25 6.86 16.44 5.53
N ASN A 26 7.94 17.12 5.12
CA ASN A 26 7.96 18.17 4.08
C ASN A 26 8.76 17.75 2.83
N GLY A 27 8.95 16.43 2.62
CA GLY A 27 9.82 15.93 1.56
C GLY A 27 9.17 15.95 0.19
N LEU A 28 10.03 16.03 -0.81
CA LEU A 28 9.63 16.01 -2.20
C LEU A 28 9.69 14.58 -2.75
N TYR A 29 8.59 14.16 -3.35
CA TYR A 29 8.50 12.91 -4.09
C TYR A 29 8.66 13.15 -5.58
N TYR A 30 9.59 12.44 -6.19
CA TYR A 30 9.83 12.49 -7.63
C TYR A 30 9.41 11.17 -8.27
N GLN A 31 8.66 11.28 -9.36
CA GLN A 31 8.28 10.11 -10.12
C GLN A 31 9.46 9.62 -10.99
N LEU A 32 9.67 8.32 -11.04
CA LEU A 32 10.62 7.68 -11.98
C LEU A 32 10.39 8.19 -13.41
N GLY A 33 11.46 8.44 -14.13
CA GLY A 33 11.41 9.00 -15.48
C GLY A 33 11.30 10.53 -15.55
N LYS A 34 11.22 11.22 -14.41
CA LYS A 34 11.20 12.70 -14.34
C LYS A 34 12.59 13.24 -14.01
N GLU A 35 12.80 14.50 -14.38
CA GLU A 35 14.01 15.22 -14.06
C GLU A 35 14.19 15.38 -12.54
N LEU A 36 15.42 15.23 -12.06
CA LEU A 36 15.76 15.31 -10.65
C LEU A 36 16.63 16.54 -10.37
N PRO A 37 16.40 17.22 -9.23
CA PRO A 37 17.33 18.23 -8.76
C PRO A 37 18.63 17.58 -8.27
N GLU A 38 19.71 18.35 -8.26
CA GLU A 38 20.91 17.93 -7.55
C GLU A 38 20.68 17.97 -6.05
N THR A 39 21.06 16.89 -5.37
CA THR A 39 20.88 16.78 -3.92
C THR A 39 21.87 15.80 -3.30
N ASP A 40 22.18 16.00 -2.02
CA ASP A 40 23.12 15.12 -1.32
C ASP A 40 22.52 13.74 -1.03
N ASN A 41 21.23 13.63 -0.73
CA ASN A 41 20.65 12.38 -0.27
C ASN A 41 19.33 12.05 -0.96
N GLY A 42 19.15 10.79 -1.34
CA GLY A 42 17.92 10.27 -1.92
C GLY A 42 17.68 8.80 -1.62
N LEU A 43 16.42 8.41 -1.67
CA LEU A 43 15.97 7.02 -1.62
C LEU A 43 15.17 6.73 -2.88
N ILE A 44 15.60 5.73 -3.67
CA ILE A 44 14.90 5.31 -4.87
C ILE A 44 14.18 3.98 -4.64
N PHE A 45 12.90 3.94 -5.00
CA PHE A 45 12.07 2.72 -5.02
C PHE A 45 12.02 2.18 -6.43
N VAL A 46 12.51 0.97 -6.62
CA VAL A 46 12.60 0.34 -7.93
C VAL A 46 12.12 -1.11 -7.91
N ILE A 47 11.58 -1.52 -9.04
CA ILE A 47 11.38 -2.92 -9.40
C ILE A 47 12.29 -3.25 -10.59
N PRO A 48 12.62 -4.53 -10.84
CA PRO A 48 13.63 -4.91 -11.82
C PRO A 48 13.14 -4.83 -13.27
N THR A 49 12.82 -3.63 -13.74
CA THR A 49 12.50 -3.39 -15.16
C THR A 49 13.63 -2.61 -15.84
N PRO A 50 13.91 -2.86 -17.12
CA PRO A 50 15.04 -2.24 -17.82
C PRO A 50 15.05 -0.72 -17.77
N ASP A 51 13.90 -0.09 -17.96
CA ASP A 51 13.71 1.37 -17.90
C ASP A 51 14.04 1.95 -16.52
N GLN A 52 13.70 1.25 -15.43
CA GLN A 52 14.02 1.68 -14.07
C GLN A 52 15.52 1.52 -13.77
N ILE A 53 16.16 0.50 -14.31
CA ILE A 53 17.61 0.32 -14.16
C ILE A 53 18.37 1.46 -14.86
N GLU A 54 17.98 1.83 -16.07
CA GLU A 54 18.59 2.99 -16.75
C GLU A 54 18.37 4.28 -15.96
N TYR A 55 17.19 4.43 -15.37
CA TYR A 55 16.92 5.60 -14.54
C TYR A 55 17.75 5.63 -13.24
N ILE A 56 18.12 4.49 -12.66
CA ILE A 56 19.06 4.44 -11.52
C ILE A 56 20.38 5.10 -11.88
N LYS A 57 20.93 4.78 -13.05
CA LYS A 57 22.19 5.39 -13.51
C LYS A 57 22.09 6.90 -13.62
N TYR A 58 20.99 7.40 -14.20
CA TYR A 58 20.71 8.84 -14.23
C TYR A 58 20.57 9.42 -12.81
N ALA A 59 19.81 8.77 -11.93
CA ALA A 59 19.60 9.27 -10.57
C ALA A 59 20.91 9.39 -9.78
N LYS A 60 21.87 8.48 -9.98
CA LYS A 60 23.21 8.52 -9.39
C LYS A 60 24.04 9.73 -9.85
N THR A 61 23.77 10.32 -11.01
CA THR A 61 24.43 11.55 -11.44
C THR A 61 23.89 12.80 -10.77
N ARG A 62 22.66 12.71 -10.20
CA ARG A 62 21.94 13.83 -9.58
C ARG A 62 21.91 13.76 -8.05
N VAL A 63 22.06 12.57 -7.49
CA VAL A 63 21.96 12.31 -6.05
C VAL A 63 23.25 11.70 -5.55
N LYS A 64 23.98 12.43 -4.72
CA LYS A 64 25.31 12.03 -4.24
C LYS A 64 25.28 10.73 -3.41
N ASN A 65 24.34 10.62 -2.49
CA ASN A 65 24.14 9.46 -1.63
C ASN A 65 22.76 8.86 -1.93
N LEU A 66 22.70 8.05 -2.98
CA LEU A 66 21.46 7.39 -3.39
C LEU A 66 21.36 6.02 -2.72
N ALA A 67 20.35 5.84 -1.87
CA ALA A 67 19.96 4.55 -1.32
C ALA A 67 18.87 3.91 -2.20
N CYS A 68 18.79 2.58 -2.19
CA CYS A 68 17.80 1.82 -2.95
C CYS A 68 16.86 1.07 -2.02
N MET A 69 15.60 1.01 -2.39
CA MET A 69 14.60 0.11 -1.82
C MET A 69 13.91 -0.67 -2.92
N THR A 70 13.77 -1.98 -2.70
CA THR A 70 13.04 -2.88 -3.59
C THR A 70 12.14 -3.83 -2.80
N VAL A 71 11.25 -4.51 -3.50
CA VAL A 71 10.31 -5.47 -2.91
C VAL A 71 10.28 -6.74 -3.75
N CYS A 72 10.13 -7.90 -3.12
CA CYS A 72 9.80 -9.15 -3.80
C CYS A 72 8.55 -9.76 -3.17
N GLU A 73 7.76 -10.44 -3.97
CA GLU A 73 6.47 -11.03 -3.57
C GLU A 73 6.48 -12.57 -3.67
N THR A 74 7.59 -13.15 -4.13
CA THR A 74 7.74 -14.58 -4.39
C THR A 74 9.00 -15.15 -3.75
N GLU A 75 9.04 -16.44 -3.45
CA GLU A 75 10.20 -17.15 -2.86
C GLU A 75 11.39 -17.24 -3.81
N THR A 76 11.18 -17.01 -5.10
CA THR A 76 12.21 -16.92 -6.12
C THR A 76 11.98 -15.65 -6.91
N VAL A 77 13.00 -14.81 -7.03
CA VAL A 77 12.90 -13.56 -7.79
C VAL A 77 13.47 -13.71 -9.19
N HIS A 78 12.99 -12.90 -10.11
CA HIS A 78 13.46 -12.85 -11.48
C HIS A 78 14.93 -12.43 -11.54
N GLU A 79 15.70 -12.94 -12.50
CA GLU A 79 17.13 -12.64 -12.70
C GLU A 79 17.44 -11.14 -12.79
N ASN A 80 16.51 -10.34 -13.30
CA ASN A 80 16.65 -8.88 -13.40
C ASN A 80 16.89 -8.19 -12.04
N TYR A 81 16.57 -8.83 -10.89
CA TYR A 81 16.98 -8.28 -9.59
C TYR A 81 18.48 -8.14 -9.47
N GLY A 82 19.25 -9.00 -10.16
CA GLY A 82 20.70 -8.88 -10.25
C GLY A 82 21.16 -7.52 -10.78
N LEU A 83 20.41 -6.90 -11.69
CA LEU A 83 20.72 -5.56 -12.21
C LEU A 83 20.65 -4.50 -11.11
N ILE A 84 19.67 -4.58 -10.19
CA ILE A 84 19.60 -3.68 -9.03
C ILE A 84 20.76 -3.98 -8.06
N MET A 85 21.04 -5.25 -7.79
CA MET A 85 22.08 -5.68 -6.85
C MET A 85 23.49 -5.31 -7.32
N ASN A 86 23.72 -5.25 -8.62
CA ASN A 86 24.96 -4.74 -9.20
C ASN A 86 25.15 -3.22 -8.99
N GLU A 87 24.04 -2.48 -8.92
CA GLU A 87 24.08 -1.03 -8.71
C GLU A 87 24.20 -0.64 -7.25
N PHE A 88 23.71 -1.45 -6.32
CA PHE A 88 23.65 -1.14 -4.89
C PHE A 88 24.14 -2.29 -4.02
N LYS A 89 25.22 -2.06 -3.28
CA LYS A 89 25.72 -3.04 -2.30
C LYS A 89 24.77 -3.19 -1.10
N ARG A 90 24.08 -2.11 -0.73
CA ARG A 90 23.14 -2.03 0.39
C ARG A 90 21.76 -1.69 -0.12
N VAL A 91 20.79 -2.54 0.20
CA VAL A 91 19.42 -2.40 -0.29
C VAL A 91 18.43 -2.49 0.87
N ALA A 92 17.54 -1.51 0.94
CA ALA A 92 16.41 -1.54 1.87
C ALA A 92 15.28 -2.42 1.31
N VAL A 93 14.58 -3.10 2.20
CA VAL A 93 13.43 -3.95 1.88
C VAL A 93 12.31 -3.77 2.92
N PRO A 94 11.03 -3.99 2.57
CA PRO A 94 9.92 -3.68 3.46
C PRO A 94 9.64 -4.74 4.53
N SER A 95 10.24 -5.93 4.44
CA SER A 95 9.91 -7.03 5.35
C SER A 95 11.06 -8.04 5.50
N GLU A 96 11.01 -8.82 6.57
CA GLU A 96 11.92 -9.94 6.79
C GLU A 96 11.78 -11.02 5.72
N PHE A 97 10.59 -11.19 5.14
CA PHE A 97 10.38 -12.07 4.01
C PHE A 97 11.24 -11.64 2.81
N CYS A 98 11.16 -10.39 2.38
CA CYS A 98 11.96 -9.86 1.28
C CYS A 98 13.47 -9.99 1.57
N LYS A 99 13.90 -9.67 2.80
CA LYS A 99 15.28 -9.82 3.22
C LYS A 99 15.75 -11.26 3.08
N ARG A 100 15.00 -12.22 3.61
CA ARG A 100 15.34 -13.66 3.55
C ARG A 100 15.48 -14.15 2.11
N VAL A 101 14.51 -13.80 1.26
CA VAL A 101 14.50 -14.25 -0.14
C VAL A 101 15.67 -13.66 -0.92
N LEU A 102 15.87 -12.35 -0.82
CA LEU A 102 16.92 -11.66 -1.56
C LEU A 102 18.33 -12.02 -1.06
N SER A 103 18.54 -12.13 0.27
CA SER A 103 19.84 -12.55 0.82
C SER A 103 20.24 -13.96 0.39
N ARG A 104 19.28 -14.87 0.20
CA ARG A 104 19.56 -16.22 -0.29
C ARG A 104 20.03 -16.21 -1.74
N GLN A 105 19.50 -15.32 -2.58
CA GLN A 105 19.82 -15.27 -4.02
C GLN A 105 20.99 -14.32 -4.33
N PHE A 106 21.21 -13.32 -3.50
CA PHE A 106 22.26 -12.32 -3.65
C PHE A 106 23.09 -12.19 -2.35
N PRO A 107 23.89 -13.21 -2.01
CA PRO A 107 24.59 -13.27 -0.72
C PRO A 107 25.65 -12.19 -0.55
N ASP A 108 26.13 -11.60 -1.63
CA ASP A 108 27.13 -10.54 -1.62
C ASP A 108 26.55 -9.15 -1.30
N ASN A 109 25.21 -9.02 -1.24
CA ASN A 109 24.52 -7.79 -0.93
C ASN A 109 24.04 -7.76 0.53
N GLU A 110 23.98 -6.56 1.11
CA GLU A 110 23.47 -6.33 2.45
C GLU A 110 22.03 -5.82 2.39
N PHE A 111 21.11 -6.47 3.13
CA PHE A 111 19.70 -6.12 3.14
C PHE A 111 19.23 -5.60 4.50
N TYR A 112 18.59 -4.46 4.50
CA TYR A 112 18.07 -3.79 5.68
C TYR A 112 16.56 -3.71 5.64
N VAL A 113 15.90 -4.19 6.69
CA VAL A 113 14.42 -4.10 6.76
C VAL A 113 14.03 -2.73 7.27
N ILE A 114 13.23 -2.03 6.48
CA ILE A 114 12.63 -0.75 6.83
C ILE A 114 11.12 -0.88 6.65
N HIS A 115 10.41 -1.07 7.76
CA HIS A 115 8.95 -1.19 7.70
C HIS A 115 8.28 0.13 7.30
N ALA A 116 7.30 0.06 6.42
CA ALA A 116 6.45 1.21 6.15
C ALA A 116 5.65 1.57 7.41
N HIS A 117 5.58 2.85 7.71
CA HIS A 117 4.68 3.32 8.75
C HIS A 117 3.23 3.01 8.35
N ILE A 118 2.59 2.14 9.10
CA ILE A 118 1.17 1.92 9.03
C ILE A 118 0.56 2.79 10.15
N PRO A 119 -0.13 3.88 9.80
CA PRO A 119 -0.83 4.65 10.83
C PRO A 119 -1.73 3.69 11.60
N GLN A 120 -1.68 3.77 12.93
CA GLN A 120 -2.65 3.07 13.77
C GLN A 120 -4.04 3.37 13.20
N PRO A 121 -4.86 2.37 12.90
CA PRO A 121 -6.22 2.62 12.46
C PRO A 121 -6.86 3.46 13.55
N LYS A 122 -7.32 4.67 13.19
CA LYS A 122 -8.30 5.37 14.04
C LYS A 122 -9.42 4.36 14.23
N GLU A 123 -9.88 4.20 15.44
CA GLU A 123 -11.07 3.38 15.72
C GLU A 123 -12.18 3.79 14.76
N LYS A 124 -12.29 3.06 13.68
CA LYS A 124 -13.38 3.26 12.73
C LYS A 124 -14.47 2.27 13.09
N PRO A 125 -15.73 2.66 13.02
CA PRO A 125 -16.79 1.70 13.22
C PRO A 125 -16.65 0.56 12.20
N TYR A 126 -16.84 -0.66 12.64
CA TYR A 126 -17.00 -1.78 11.73
C TYR A 126 -18.29 -1.60 10.94
N ILE A 127 -18.19 -1.55 9.62
CA ILE A 127 -19.32 -1.31 8.75
C ILE A 127 -19.66 -2.61 8.03
N PHE A 128 -20.84 -3.12 8.33
CA PHE A 128 -21.43 -4.23 7.59
C PHE A 128 -22.26 -3.67 6.44
N TYR A 129 -22.21 -4.33 5.30
CA TYR A 129 -22.99 -3.91 4.13
C TYR A 129 -23.97 -4.99 3.73
N HIS A 130 -25.20 -4.61 3.48
CA HIS A 130 -26.17 -5.42 2.77
C HIS A 130 -26.63 -4.68 1.50
N ILE A 131 -26.50 -5.35 0.36
CA ILE A 131 -26.94 -4.81 -0.93
C ILE A 131 -27.93 -5.78 -1.54
N GLY A 132 -29.15 -5.31 -1.80
CA GLY A 132 -30.14 -6.17 -2.41
C GLY A 132 -31.58 -5.71 -2.20
N ASN A 133 -32.51 -6.46 -2.80
CA ASN A 133 -33.93 -6.27 -2.57
C ASN A 133 -34.31 -6.83 -1.18
N ILE A 134 -34.54 -5.95 -0.23
CA ILE A 134 -34.86 -6.27 1.15
C ILE A 134 -36.25 -6.95 1.31
N MET A 135 -37.12 -6.83 0.30
CA MET A 135 -38.42 -7.50 0.24
C MET A 135 -38.32 -8.93 -0.26
N ASP A 136 -37.17 -9.31 -0.86
CA ASP A 136 -36.94 -10.67 -1.32
C ASP A 136 -36.63 -11.61 -0.14
N GLN A 137 -37.56 -12.49 0.19
CA GLN A 137 -37.43 -13.43 1.32
C GLN A 137 -36.19 -14.33 1.22
N ARG A 138 -35.71 -14.63 0.01
CA ARG A 138 -34.50 -15.42 -0.21
C ARG A 138 -33.24 -14.70 0.32
N LYS A 139 -33.26 -13.37 0.38
CA LYS A 139 -32.14 -12.55 0.91
C LYS A 139 -32.08 -12.52 2.43
N LYS A 140 -33.10 -13.08 3.11
CA LYS A 140 -33.16 -13.23 4.57
C LYS A 140 -32.80 -11.94 5.33
N PHE A 141 -33.23 -10.77 4.81
CA PHE A 141 -32.85 -9.49 5.36
C PHE A 141 -33.26 -9.34 6.84
N ARG A 142 -34.42 -9.92 7.21
CA ARG A 142 -34.90 -9.94 8.60
C ARG A 142 -33.91 -10.67 9.53
N ASP A 143 -33.33 -11.76 9.06
CA ASP A 143 -32.35 -12.53 9.85
C ASP A 143 -31.05 -11.75 10.01
N ILE A 144 -30.65 -10.98 8.99
CA ILE A 144 -29.48 -10.09 9.03
C ILE A 144 -29.70 -9.00 10.09
N LEU A 145 -30.87 -8.36 10.11
CA LEU A 145 -31.20 -7.35 11.13
C LEU A 145 -31.19 -7.95 12.55
N GLN A 146 -31.74 -9.14 12.72
CA GLN A 146 -31.74 -9.81 14.02
C GLN A 146 -30.32 -10.16 14.46
N ALA A 147 -29.49 -10.67 13.56
CA ALA A 147 -28.10 -10.98 13.84
C ALA A 147 -27.32 -9.72 14.22
N PHE A 148 -27.50 -8.63 13.47
CA PHE A 148 -26.87 -7.35 13.76
C PHE A 148 -27.33 -6.77 15.11
N ALA A 149 -28.62 -6.91 15.46
CA ALA A 149 -29.16 -6.53 16.76
C ALA A 149 -28.45 -7.26 17.91
N ARG A 150 -28.23 -8.57 17.75
CA ARG A 150 -27.57 -9.41 18.76
C ARG A 150 -26.09 -9.11 18.93
N LEU A 151 -25.45 -8.51 17.92
CA LEU A 151 -24.03 -8.17 17.97
C LEU A 151 -23.68 -7.17 19.07
N ASN A 152 -24.63 -6.34 19.51
CA ASN A 152 -24.54 -5.39 20.62
C ASN A 152 -23.19 -4.59 20.75
N GLU A 153 -22.47 -4.43 19.65
CA GLU A 153 -21.20 -3.72 19.59
C GLU A 153 -21.42 -2.25 19.23
N PRO A 154 -21.16 -1.30 20.13
CA PRO A 154 -21.48 0.11 19.90
C PRO A 154 -20.72 0.71 18.72
N ASN A 155 -19.53 0.21 18.41
CA ASN A 155 -18.68 0.69 17.32
C ASN A 155 -18.96 -0.04 16.00
N THR A 156 -20.22 -0.41 15.74
CA THR A 156 -20.64 -1.09 14.51
C THR A 156 -21.77 -0.35 13.82
N ARG A 157 -21.82 -0.42 12.48
CA ARG A 157 -22.92 0.10 11.66
C ARG A 157 -23.32 -0.94 10.61
N LEU A 158 -24.60 -0.99 10.28
CA LEU A 158 -25.13 -1.75 9.15
C LEU A 158 -25.61 -0.76 8.09
N VAL A 159 -24.97 -0.73 6.95
CA VAL A 159 -25.39 0.06 5.80
C VAL A 159 -26.14 -0.85 4.84
N VAL A 160 -27.39 -0.50 4.57
CA VAL A 160 -28.30 -1.25 3.70
C VAL A 160 -28.52 -0.44 2.44
N LYS A 161 -27.99 -0.92 1.30
CA LYS A 161 -28.36 -0.42 -0.01
C LYS A 161 -29.56 -1.21 -0.54
N ALA A 162 -30.75 -0.63 -0.38
CA ALA A 162 -31.98 -1.26 -0.83
C ALA A 162 -32.14 -1.10 -2.35
N THR A 163 -32.36 -2.19 -3.07
CA THR A 163 -32.59 -2.20 -4.52
C THR A 163 -34.08 -2.37 -4.85
N CYS A 164 -34.97 -1.93 -3.97
CA CYS A 164 -36.41 -1.92 -4.16
C CYS A 164 -36.89 -0.50 -4.50
N ASN A 165 -37.96 -0.39 -5.28
CA ASN A 165 -38.56 0.90 -5.71
C ASN A 165 -39.35 1.61 -4.59
N GLN A 166 -39.12 1.28 -3.34
CA GLN A 166 -39.84 1.87 -2.20
C GLN A 166 -38.86 2.56 -1.27
N ASN A 167 -39.24 3.75 -0.79
CA ASN A 167 -38.52 4.39 0.30
C ASN A 167 -38.69 3.57 1.57
N VAL A 168 -37.62 2.90 1.95
CA VAL A 168 -37.60 2.07 3.15
C VAL A 168 -36.90 2.81 4.27
N GLN A 169 -37.58 2.96 5.38
CA GLN A 169 -36.98 3.39 6.64
C GLN A 169 -36.93 2.22 7.60
N ILE A 170 -35.76 1.98 8.14
CA ILE A 170 -35.57 0.93 9.15
C ILE A 170 -35.28 1.63 10.47
N PRO A 171 -36.22 1.74 11.37
CA PRO A 171 -36.03 2.40 12.67
C PRO A 171 -35.24 1.51 13.62
N PHE A 172 -34.00 1.24 13.24
CA PHE A 172 -33.12 0.39 14.03
C PHE A 172 -31.82 1.16 14.34
N PRO A 173 -31.37 1.15 15.62
CA PRO A 173 -30.13 1.82 16.00
C PRO A 173 -28.95 1.31 15.15
N ARG A 174 -28.10 2.22 14.68
CA ARG A 174 -26.90 1.94 13.90
C ARG A 174 -27.17 1.30 12.53
N VAL A 175 -28.40 1.35 12.03
CA VAL A 175 -28.75 0.93 10.66
C VAL A 175 -28.98 2.18 9.81
N GLU A 176 -28.29 2.28 8.71
CA GLU A 176 -28.42 3.33 7.70
C GLU A 176 -28.94 2.72 6.40
N VAL A 177 -29.99 3.26 5.84
CA VAL A 177 -30.55 2.82 4.55
C VAL A 177 -30.19 3.83 3.49
N THR A 178 -29.59 3.37 2.41
CA THR A 178 -29.33 4.16 1.20
C THR A 178 -30.11 3.54 0.04
N ASN A 179 -30.82 4.35 -0.72
CA ASN A 179 -31.53 3.94 -1.92
C ASN A 179 -30.67 4.12 -3.17
#